data_9aeb50b6649fa2e46d45ccd1df101532
#
_entry.id   9aeb50b6649fa2e46d45ccd1df101532
#
_cell.length_a   1.000
_cell.length_b   1.000
_cell.length_c   1.000
_cell.angle_alpha   90.00
_cell.angle_beta   90.00
_cell.angle_gamma   90.00
#
_symmetry.space_group_name_H-M   'P 1'
#
loop_
_entity.id
_entity.type
_entity.pdbx_description
1 polymer ?
#
loop_
_entity_poly.entity_id
_entity_poly.type
_entity_poly.pdbx_seq_one_letter_code
_entity_poly.pdbx_strand_id
1 'polypeptide(L)'
;MSRLLNQLPSRSRGYVCRSCLGRLSTPATRHFSITSGAYRKALPRASPISTASLFSSKSFSTTAMNLAKGHSTRELLPSGPARTRFAPSPTGYLHLGSLRTALFNYLLAKRTGGQFLLRIEDTDQKRLVPDAEQRLCDDLRWAGIQWDEGPQVGGPYGPYKQSERTPLYQKHAQELVESKAAFRCFCSSTAQAPVDVDASLVGSAIGGCHSDCASIPLEESTERARNEKHAVRFGKPDKAPSWSDLVYGKVSLESKKTLPQRAAVEGVILLKGDGTPTYHLANVIDDHYMQVSHVIRGTEWMSSTPLHAALYNAFGWTPPAFAHVGLLTDKDQAKLSKRNFDTDIGALKTKHGILPESLANFLALLGWRNPTRDDVMEMNKLIDLFDLKFTKGNSIVSFDKLWYLQKNHAKIIIERAMQSSTADPSFENLLDLLESAARTAYLNSRALATQDLRIYMTKILFIDAKTYENPSSYVERNAYFFTTLPPASPSPDTSISKSDLHTAAMDVLKNFDQTVTKDVIISAPTYTEIKTRLDATIAEYAKVIGEVIQQRATVDGEVDKTKMKEWSKHLHHYLREKLCFGRPGPGSSQVMAVLGHEECWRRLEV
;
A
#
# COMPACT_ATOMS: atom_id res chain seq x y z
N MET A 1 -27.29 33.08 -38.75
CA MET A 1 -27.80 32.27 -39.87
C MET A 1 -27.73 30.83 -39.40
N SER A 2 -28.73 30.34 -38.88
CA SER A 2 -29.93 29.65 -39.35
C SER A 2 -29.72 28.19 -39.67
N ARG A 3 -30.37 27.36 -38.77
CA ARG A 3 -31.17 26.14 -39.08
C ARG A 3 -30.40 24.90 -39.52
N LEU A 4 -30.64 23.70 -39.03
CA LEU A 4 -31.85 22.85 -38.74
C LEU A 4 -31.40 21.69 -37.85
N LEU A 5 -31.96 21.31 -36.76
CA LEU A 5 -33.20 20.57 -36.45
C LEU A 5 -33.32 19.15 -37.07
N ASN A 6 -33.44 18.19 -36.12
CA ASN A 6 -34.18 16.92 -36.17
C ASN A 6 -33.62 15.73 -36.94
N GLN A 7 -33.33 14.64 -36.21
CA GLN A 7 -34.22 13.46 -36.24
C GLN A 7 -33.66 12.33 -35.34
N LEU A 8 -34.47 11.87 -34.40
CA LEU A 8 -34.41 10.53 -33.81
C LEU A 8 -35.16 9.54 -34.74
N PRO A 9 -34.80 8.28 -34.77
CA PRO A 9 -35.77 7.22 -34.52
C PRO A 9 -35.28 6.11 -33.57
N SER A 10 -36.12 5.78 -32.61
CA SER A 10 -37.01 4.60 -32.48
C SER A 10 -36.36 3.27 -32.09
N ARG A 11 -36.71 2.86 -30.88
CA ARG A 11 -37.08 1.51 -30.38
C ARG A 11 -36.57 0.28 -31.13
N SER A 12 -35.84 -0.57 -30.42
CA SER A 12 -35.88 -2.02 -30.61
C SER A 12 -35.95 -2.77 -29.26
N ARG A 13 -36.97 -3.44 -29.13
CA ARG A 13 -37.56 -4.54 -28.37
C ARG A 13 -36.56 -5.43 -27.66
N GLY A 14 -36.77 -5.60 -26.34
CA GLY A 14 -36.15 -6.64 -25.54
C GLY A 14 -36.65 -8.03 -25.89
N TYR A 15 -35.74 -8.97 -25.89
CA TYR A 15 -36.06 -10.41 -25.82
C TYR A 15 -35.98 -10.88 -24.37
N VAL A 16 -37.15 -11.29 -23.85
CA VAL A 16 -37.26 -11.97 -22.54
C VAL A 16 -37.20 -13.47 -22.79
N CYS A 17 -36.23 -14.13 -22.19
CA CYS A 17 -36.12 -15.58 -22.19
C CYS A 17 -37.15 -16.19 -21.20
N ARG A 18 -38.08 -16.99 -21.73
CA ARG A 18 -39.08 -17.75 -20.97
C ARG A 18 -38.49 -19.09 -20.50
N SER A 19 -37.78 -19.09 -19.35
CA SER A 19 -37.51 -20.38 -18.66
C SER A 19 -37.09 -20.25 -17.19
N CYS A 20 -37.54 -19.22 -16.47
CA CYS A 20 -37.36 -19.15 -15.00
C CYS A 20 -38.60 -18.69 -14.29
N LEU A 21 -39.67 -19.51 -14.41
CA LEU A 21 -40.83 -19.41 -13.53
C LEU A 21 -41.14 -20.81 -12.98
N GLY A 22 -40.94 -21.00 -11.70
CA GLY A 22 -41.43 -22.15 -10.96
C GLY A 22 -40.55 -22.55 -9.77
N ARG A 23 -40.79 -21.95 -8.61
CA ARG A 23 -41.23 -22.60 -7.37
C ARG A 23 -40.96 -21.70 -6.16
N LEU A 24 -42.01 -21.04 -5.73
CA LEU A 24 -42.15 -20.53 -4.37
C LEU A 24 -42.52 -21.69 -3.45
N SER A 25 -41.85 -21.85 -2.32
CA SER A 25 -42.39 -22.51 -1.14
C SER A 25 -41.83 -21.83 0.12
N THR A 26 -42.79 -21.51 0.98
CA THR A 26 -42.73 -20.71 2.21
C THR A 26 -41.94 -21.37 3.36
N PRO A 27 -41.51 -20.59 4.37
CA PRO A 27 -40.68 -21.06 5.47
C PRO A 27 -41.49 -21.60 6.65
N ALA A 28 -41.02 -22.68 7.26
CA ALA A 28 -41.49 -23.18 8.53
C ALA A 28 -40.61 -22.71 9.68
N THR A 29 -41.21 -21.93 10.55
CA THR A 29 -40.75 -21.58 11.89
C THR A 29 -40.63 -22.80 12.79
N ARG A 30 -39.51 -22.99 13.45
CA ARG A 30 -39.40 -23.83 14.65
C ARG A 30 -38.71 -23.06 15.77
N HIS A 31 -39.49 -22.79 16.79
CA HIS A 31 -39.04 -22.42 18.12
C HIS A 31 -38.27 -23.58 18.77
N PHE A 32 -37.18 -23.30 19.43
CA PHE A 32 -36.66 -24.14 20.50
C PHE A 32 -36.28 -23.29 21.71
N SER A 33 -36.89 -23.68 22.81
CA SER A 33 -36.81 -23.08 24.13
C SER A 33 -35.53 -23.43 24.86
N ILE A 34 -35.12 -22.48 25.66
CA ILE A 34 -34.00 -22.53 26.59
C ILE A 34 -34.45 -23.28 27.85
N THR A 35 -33.65 -24.25 28.31
CA THR A 35 -33.66 -24.68 29.72
C THR A 35 -32.26 -24.61 30.30
N SER A 36 -32.16 -23.85 31.36
CA SER A 36 -31.06 -23.70 32.27
C SER A 36 -30.80 -24.94 33.13
N GLY A 37 -29.57 -25.33 33.31
CA GLY A 37 -29.16 -26.37 34.26
C GLY A 37 -27.80 -26.08 34.83
N ALA A 38 -27.78 -25.57 36.05
CA ALA A 38 -26.58 -25.35 36.84
C ALA A 38 -26.11 -26.66 37.49
N TYR A 39 -24.81 -26.94 37.47
CA TYR A 39 -24.17 -27.82 38.45
C TYR A 39 -22.79 -27.31 38.86
N ARG A 40 -22.71 -26.90 40.14
CA ARG A 40 -21.48 -26.70 40.90
C ARG A 40 -21.01 -28.05 41.49
N LYS A 41 -19.69 -28.29 41.56
CA LYS A 41 -18.92 -28.96 42.63
C LYS A 41 -17.49 -29.05 42.16
N ALA A 42 -16.56 -28.52 42.83
CA ALA A 42 -15.93 -28.65 44.13
C ALA A 42 -14.52 -29.23 43.95
N LEU A 43 -13.53 -28.43 44.34
CA LEU A 43 -12.13 -28.75 44.51
C LEU A 43 -11.93 -29.68 45.75
N PRO A 44 -10.82 -30.39 45.83
CA PRO A 44 -10.11 -30.38 47.11
C PRO A 44 -8.59 -30.09 47.00
N ARG A 45 -8.10 -29.67 48.17
CA ARG A 45 -6.85 -29.05 48.55
C ARG A 45 -5.62 -29.98 48.55
N ALA A 46 -4.49 -29.26 48.56
CA ALA A 46 -3.13 -29.70 48.72
C ALA A 46 -2.79 -30.31 50.13
N SER A 47 -1.72 -31.06 50.23
CA SER A 47 -0.61 -30.88 51.22
C SER A 47 0.45 -32.03 51.14
N PRO A 48 1.56 -31.98 51.89
CA PRO A 48 2.88 -31.68 51.32
C PRO A 48 3.99 -32.65 51.75
N ILE A 49 5.24 -32.40 51.23
CA ILE A 49 6.57 -32.66 51.80
C ILE A 49 7.05 -34.12 51.96
N SER A 50 8.19 -34.49 51.35
CA SER A 50 9.37 -34.93 52.07
C SER A 50 10.61 -35.06 51.17
N THR A 51 11.70 -34.56 51.69
CA THR A 51 13.10 -34.61 51.26
C THR A 51 13.69 -36.00 51.41
N ALA A 52 14.64 -36.38 50.55
CA ALA A 52 16.00 -36.84 50.88
C ALA A 52 16.68 -37.55 49.72
N SER A 53 17.80 -36.99 49.34
CA SER A 53 19.11 -37.54 48.95
C SER A 53 19.24 -39.02 48.56
N LEU A 54 20.00 -39.32 47.47
CA LEU A 54 21.34 -39.89 47.49
C LEU A 54 21.82 -40.30 46.07
N PHE A 55 23.08 -40.10 45.84
CA PHE A 55 23.87 -40.44 44.66
C PHE A 55 23.77 -41.92 44.26
N SER A 56 23.72 -42.23 42.95
CA SER A 56 24.51 -43.33 42.38
C SER A 56 24.59 -43.22 40.85
N SER A 57 25.80 -43.31 40.37
CA SER A 57 26.21 -43.50 38.98
C SER A 57 25.77 -44.85 38.43
N LYS A 58 25.25 -44.92 37.17
CA LYS A 58 25.61 -45.94 36.18
C LYS A 58 24.86 -45.84 34.85
N SER A 59 25.66 -45.95 33.82
CA SER A 59 25.44 -46.61 32.51
C SER A 59 24.36 -46.11 31.55
N PHE A 60 24.86 -45.75 30.38
CA PHE A 60 24.16 -45.56 29.10
C PHE A 60 23.16 -46.68 28.80
N SER A 61 21.93 -46.31 28.52
CA SER A 61 20.99 -47.11 27.76
C SER A 61 20.26 -46.21 26.77
N THR A 62 20.42 -46.53 25.50
CA THR A 62 19.78 -45.91 24.37
C THR A 62 18.29 -46.22 24.39
N THR A 63 17.49 -45.30 24.88
CA THR A 63 16.04 -45.43 24.78
C THR A 63 15.54 -44.36 23.80
N ALA A 64 14.97 -44.83 22.69
CA ALA A 64 14.32 -44.01 21.69
C ALA A 64 13.24 -43.14 22.34
N MET A 65 13.50 -41.85 22.45
CA MET A 65 12.48 -40.85 22.80
C MET A 65 11.51 -40.70 21.64
N ASN A 66 10.27 -41.12 21.86
CA ASN A 66 9.12 -40.64 21.07
C ASN A 66 9.06 -39.13 21.14
N LEU A 67 9.60 -38.47 20.12
CA LEU A 67 9.41 -37.03 19.88
C LEU A 67 7.94 -36.84 19.54
N ALA A 68 7.20 -36.28 20.49
CA ALA A 68 5.93 -35.64 20.25
C ALA A 68 6.07 -34.76 19.01
N LYS A 69 5.11 -34.86 18.09
CA LYS A 69 4.97 -33.98 16.92
C LYS A 69 4.74 -32.54 17.35
N GLY A 70 5.79 -31.86 17.80
CA GLY A 70 5.89 -30.43 17.83
C GLY A 70 5.85 -29.98 16.37
N HIS A 71 4.86 -29.19 15.98
CA HIS A 71 4.88 -28.45 14.72
C HIS A 71 6.13 -27.56 14.77
N SER A 72 7.21 -28.02 14.14
CA SER A 72 8.37 -27.20 13.83
C SER A 72 7.85 -25.99 13.08
N THR A 73 7.89 -24.82 13.70
CA THR A 73 7.82 -23.55 13.00
C THR A 73 9.04 -23.51 12.09
N ARG A 74 8.86 -23.99 10.85
CA ARG A 74 9.85 -23.88 9.79
C ARG A 74 10.29 -22.42 9.77
N GLU A 75 11.58 -22.17 9.92
CA GLU A 75 12.12 -20.84 9.64
C GLU A 75 11.74 -20.48 8.20
N LEU A 76 10.85 -19.49 8.05
CA LEU A 76 10.30 -19.08 6.77
C LEU A 76 11.18 -18.04 6.07
N LEU A 77 12.33 -17.72 6.66
CA LEU A 77 13.34 -16.86 6.06
C LEU A 77 14.45 -17.72 5.43
N PRO A 78 15.06 -17.25 4.34
CA PRO A 78 16.28 -17.84 3.78
C PRO A 78 17.40 -17.86 4.80
N SER A 79 18.26 -18.89 4.75
CA SER A 79 19.45 -19.01 5.60
C SER A 79 20.57 -18.02 5.24
N GLY A 80 20.45 -17.31 4.12
CA GLY A 80 21.41 -16.32 3.63
C GLY A 80 20.75 -15.13 2.96
N PRO A 81 21.54 -14.14 2.50
CA PRO A 81 21.04 -12.96 1.82
C PRO A 81 20.21 -13.31 0.58
N ALA A 82 18.97 -12.83 0.52
CA ALA A 82 18.08 -13.07 -0.61
C ALA A 82 18.33 -12.04 -1.71
N ARG A 83 18.55 -12.51 -2.95
CA ARG A 83 18.49 -11.68 -4.14
C ARG A 83 17.11 -11.81 -4.76
N THR A 84 16.39 -10.71 -4.73
CA THR A 84 15.01 -10.63 -5.24
C THR A 84 14.93 -9.62 -6.37
N ARG A 85 13.84 -9.65 -7.14
CA ARG A 85 13.63 -8.69 -8.20
C ARG A 85 12.18 -8.26 -8.32
N PHE A 86 12.00 -7.03 -8.75
CA PHE A 86 10.77 -6.57 -9.37
C PHE A 86 11.02 -6.41 -10.87
N ALA A 87 10.17 -7.04 -11.69
CA ALA A 87 10.38 -7.15 -13.12
C ALA A 87 9.13 -6.69 -13.91
N PRO A 88 8.83 -5.38 -13.90
CA PRO A 88 7.66 -4.84 -14.57
C PRO A 88 7.88 -4.64 -16.06
N SER A 89 6.79 -4.80 -16.84
CA SER A 89 6.70 -4.34 -18.22
C SER A 89 6.17 -2.90 -18.25
N PRO A 90 6.82 -1.94 -18.94
CA PRO A 90 6.40 -0.55 -19.02
C PRO A 90 5.26 -0.36 -20.06
N THR A 91 4.24 -1.21 -20.00
CA THR A 91 3.04 -1.19 -20.87
C THR A 91 1.86 -0.46 -20.22
N GLY A 92 2.10 0.23 -19.13
CA GLY A 92 1.16 1.02 -18.35
C GLY A 92 1.77 1.51 -17.06
N TYR A 93 1.00 2.29 -16.31
CA TYR A 93 1.44 2.85 -15.04
C TYR A 93 1.34 1.85 -13.89
N LEU A 94 2.16 2.08 -12.85
CA LEU A 94 2.21 1.24 -11.67
C LEU A 94 0.86 1.27 -10.93
N HIS A 95 0.37 0.10 -10.52
CA HIS A 95 -0.86 -0.05 -9.76
C HIS A 95 -0.61 -0.74 -8.41
N LEU A 96 -1.60 -0.71 -7.51
CA LEU A 96 -1.49 -1.25 -6.15
C LEU A 96 -0.91 -2.68 -6.10
N GLY A 97 -1.37 -3.58 -6.98
CA GLY A 97 -0.90 -4.97 -7.00
C GLY A 97 0.57 -5.10 -7.38
N SER A 98 1.03 -4.32 -8.36
CA SER A 98 2.43 -4.30 -8.79
C SER A 98 3.33 -3.70 -7.71
N LEU A 99 2.93 -2.57 -7.11
CA LEU A 99 3.67 -1.93 -6.03
C LEU A 99 3.78 -2.84 -4.79
N ARG A 100 2.70 -3.57 -4.44
CA ARG A 100 2.74 -4.58 -3.38
C ARG A 100 3.77 -5.68 -3.66
N THR A 101 3.80 -6.17 -4.91
CA THR A 101 4.78 -7.19 -5.31
C THR A 101 6.21 -6.66 -5.22
N ALA A 102 6.45 -5.43 -5.65
CA ALA A 102 7.74 -4.77 -5.48
C ALA A 102 8.13 -4.65 -4.00
N LEU A 103 7.19 -4.20 -3.16
CA LEU A 103 7.40 -4.06 -1.71
C LEU A 103 7.77 -5.40 -1.06
N PHE A 104 7.08 -6.50 -1.35
CA PHE A 104 7.41 -7.80 -0.74
C PHE A 104 8.80 -8.30 -1.13
N ASN A 105 9.21 -8.10 -2.39
CA ASN A 105 10.57 -8.41 -2.84
C ASN A 105 11.61 -7.53 -2.14
N TYR A 106 11.33 -6.22 -2.01
CA TYR A 106 12.17 -5.27 -1.28
C TYR A 106 12.32 -5.66 0.20
N LEU A 107 11.20 -5.92 0.88
CA LEU A 107 11.21 -6.29 2.30
C LEU A 107 12.01 -7.58 2.55
N LEU A 108 11.86 -8.61 1.69
CA LEU A 108 12.63 -9.85 1.83
C LEU A 108 14.14 -9.59 1.65
N ALA A 109 14.52 -8.84 0.61
CA ALA A 109 15.93 -8.51 0.37
C ALA A 109 16.53 -7.77 1.56
N LYS A 110 15.87 -6.70 2.02
CA LYS A 110 16.38 -5.87 3.13
C LYS A 110 16.40 -6.64 4.46
N ARG A 111 15.36 -7.44 4.74
CA ARG A 111 15.29 -8.29 5.95
C ARG A 111 16.44 -9.27 6.06
N THR A 112 16.91 -9.81 4.95
CA THR A 112 17.97 -10.81 4.90
C THR A 112 19.37 -10.24 4.64
N GLY A 113 19.51 -8.91 4.54
CA GLY A 113 20.75 -8.26 4.17
C GLY A 113 21.18 -8.53 2.72
N GLY A 114 20.23 -8.90 1.86
CA GLY A 114 20.44 -9.17 0.45
C GLY A 114 20.21 -7.96 -0.45
N GLN A 115 19.88 -8.22 -1.71
CA GLN A 115 19.75 -7.19 -2.76
C GLN A 115 18.41 -7.26 -3.46
N PHE A 116 17.82 -6.10 -3.70
CA PHE A 116 16.60 -5.91 -4.46
C PHE A 116 16.92 -5.31 -5.83
N LEU A 117 16.56 -6.02 -6.90
CA LEU A 117 16.84 -5.66 -8.28
C LEU A 117 15.58 -5.11 -8.96
N LEU A 118 15.77 -4.10 -9.81
CA LEU A 118 14.76 -3.65 -10.76
C LEU A 118 15.18 -4.07 -12.17
N ARG A 119 14.30 -4.83 -12.87
CA ARG A 119 14.51 -5.23 -14.27
C ARG A 119 13.33 -4.79 -15.13
N ILE A 120 13.60 -4.10 -16.22
CA ILE A 120 12.56 -3.64 -17.16
C ILE A 120 12.32 -4.72 -18.22
N GLU A 121 11.10 -5.25 -18.27
CA GLU A 121 10.69 -6.27 -19.23
C GLU A 121 9.98 -5.59 -20.43
N ASP A 122 10.76 -5.03 -21.33
CA ASP A 122 10.35 -4.22 -22.48
C ASP A 122 10.45 -4.96 -23.83
N THR A 123 10.37 -6.28 -23.82
CA THR A 123 10.45 -7.10 -25.05
C THR A 123 9.30 -6.86 -26.03
N ASP A 124 8.15 -6.36 -25.56
CA ASP A 124 7.02 -6.00 -26.42
C ASP A 124 7.00 -4.50 -26.70
N GLN A 125 7.83 -4.08 -27.64
CA GLN A 125 8.03 -2.68 -28.03
C GLN A 125 6.74 -1.98 -28.52
N LYS A 126 5.74 -2.76 -29.01
CA LYS A 126 4.49 -2.20 -29.55
C LYS A 126 3.53 -1.72 -28.46
N ARG A 127 3.63 -2.25 -27.25
CA ARG A 127 2.77 -1.91 -26.11
C ARG A 127 3.40 -0.94 -25.11
N LEU A 128 4.62 -0.47 -25.36
CA LEU A 128 5.29 0.46 -24.47
C LEU A 128 4.55 1.79 -24.39
N VAL A 129 4.43 2.33 -23.17
CA VAL A 129 3.94 3.68 -22.91
C VAL A 129 5.16 4.58 -22.69
N PRO A 130 5.31 5.69 -23.43
CA PRO A 130 6.57 6.45 -23.52
C PRO A 130 7.16 6.92 -22.17
N ASP A 131 6.34 7.31 -21.20
CA ASP A 131 6.78 7.81 -19.89
C ASP A 131 6.68 6.77 -18.76
N ALA A 132 6.21 5.55 -19.07
CA ALA A 132 5.89 4.56 -18.04
C ALA A 132 7.11 4.09 -17.24
N GLU A 133 8.27 3.95 -17.87
CA GLU A 133 9.51 3.53 -17.20
C GLU A 133 9.97 4.60 -16.18
N GLN A 134 10.02 5.87 -16.61
CA GLN A 134 10.46 6.94 -15.72
C GLN A 134 9.49 7.08 -14.55
N ARG A 135 8.19 7.12 -14.83
CA ARG A 135 7.15 7.23 -13.82
C ARG A 135 7.15 6.04 -12.85
N LEU A 136 7.40 4.84 -13.33
CA LEU A 136 7.56 3.64 -12.50
C LEU A 136 8.71 3.80 -11.49
N CYS A 137 9.86 4.29 -11.95
CA CYS A 137 11.01 4.55 -11.09
C CYS A 137 10.70 5.62 -10.04
N ASP A 138 10.01 6.68 -10.44
CA ASP A 138 9.64 7.77 -9.53
C ASP A 138 8.59 7.34 -8.50
N ASP A 139 7.62 6.52 -8.90
CA ASP A 139 6.61 5.97 -7.99
C ASP A 139 7.21 4.98 -6.98
N LEU A 140 8.18 4.15 -7.38
CA LEU A 140 8.91 3.26 -6.47
C LEU A 140 9.70 4.07 -5.43
N ARG A 141 10.46 5.08 -5.88
CA ARG A 141 11.23 5.96 -4.96
C ARG A 141 10.32 6.70 -4.00
N TRP A 142 9.23 7.25 -4.51
CA TRP A 142 8.23 7.91 -3.69
C TRP A 142 7.65 6.98 -2.62
N ALA A 143 7.40 5.70 -2.95
CA ALA A 143 6.93 4.70 -1.98
C ALA A 143 8.02 4.21 -1.01
N GLY A 144 9.23 4.78 -1.04
CA GLY A 144 10.37 4.37 -0.21
C GLY A 144 11.06 3.09 -0.65
N ILE A 145 10.81 2.62 -1.88
CA ILE A 145 11.39 1.39 -2.43
C ILE A 145 12.56 1.76 -3.34
N GLN A 146 13.78 1.54 -2.86
CA GLN A 146 15.00 1.79 -3.62
C GLN A 146 15.63 0.46 -4.02
N TRP A 147 16.06 0.34 -5.29
CA TRP A 147 16.74 -0.86 -5.79
C TRP A 147 18.25 -0.71 -5.71
N ASP A 148 18.89 -1.84 -5.46
CA ASP A 148 20.34 -1.91 -5.32
C ASP A 148 21.03 -2.07 -6.69
N GLU A 149 20.34 -2.72 -7.63
CA GLU A 149 20.79 -2.93 -9.01
C GLU A 149 19.61 -2.73 -9.98
N GLY A 150 19.89 -2.12 -11.12
CA GLY A 150 18.84 -1.88 -12.12
C GLY A 150 19.12 -0.65 -12.99
N PRO A 151 18.12 -0.20 -13.77
CA PRO A 151 18.22 1.04 -14.53
C PRO A 151 18.55 2.21 -13.62
N GLN A 152 19.36 3.15 -14.11
CA GLN A 152 19.83 4.37 -13.44
C GLN A 152 20.86 4.15 -12.31
N VAL A 153 20.93 2.98 -11.68
CA VAL A 153 21.93 2.68 -10.64
C VAL A 153 23.01 1.73 -11.15
N GLY A 154 22.76 0.98 -12.22
CA GLY A 154 23.68 -0.01 -12.77
C GLY A 154 23.78 -1.27 -11.92
N GLY A 155 24.91 -1.95 -12.00
CA GLY A 155 25.25 -3.16 -11.27
C GLY A 155 26.06 -4.16 -12.10
N PRO A 156 26.54 -5.26 -11.48
CA PRO A 156 27.47 -6.20 -12.14
C PRO A 156 26.83 -7.12 -13.17
N TYR A 157 25.49 -7.22 -13.19
CA TYR A 157 24.76 -8.18 -14.03
C TYR A 157 23.95 -7.51 -15.15
N GLY A 158 24.21 -6.24 -15.42
CA GLY A 158 23.55 -5.48 -16.48
C GLY A 158 23.82 -6.01 -17.90
N PRO A 159 23.11 -5.45 -18.88
CA PRO A 159 22.07 -4.44 -18.77
C PRO A 159 20.80 -4.97 -18.11
N TYR A 160 19.98 -4.06 -17.54
CA TYR A 160 18.76 -4.40 -16.79
C TYR A 160 17.47 -4.13 -17.57
N LYS A 161 17.58 -3.92 -18.88
CA LYS A 161 16.48 -3.86 -19.83
C LYS A 161 16.54 -5.07 -20.76
N GLN A 162 15.41 -5.76 -20.92
CA GLN A 162 15.39 -6.98 -21.70
C GLN A 162 15.66 -6.74 -23.19
N SER A 163 15.22 -5.62 -23.74
CA SER A 163 15.50 -5.24 -25.13
C SER A 163 17.00 -5.17 -25.44
N GLU A 164 17.83 -4.81 -24.46
CA GLU A 164 19.29 -4.71 -24.61
C GLU A 164 20.01 -6.06 -24.48
N ARG A 165 19.29 -7.13 -24.14
CA ARG A 165 19.81 -8.49 -23.88
C ARG A 165 19.44 -9.50 -24.97
N THR A 166 18.82 -9.07 -26.05
CA THR A 166 18.33 -9.95 -27.12
C THR A 166 19.37 -10.97 -27.60
N PRO A 167 20.66 -10.64 -27.84
CA PRO A 167 21.67 -11.61 -28.23
C PRO A 167 21.87 -12.75 -27.23
N LEU A 168 21.75 -12.49 -25.94
CA LEU A 168 21.85 -13.50 -24.88
C LEU A 168 20.68 -14.51 -25.00
N TYR A 169 19.47 -14.03 -25.24
CA TYR A 169 18.30 -14.89 -25.39
C TYR A 169 18.37 -15.74 -26.66
N GLN A 170 18.86 -15.17 -27.77
CA GLN A 170 19.07 -15.90 -29.03
C GLN A 170 20.10 -17.02 -28.86
N LYS A 171 21.22 -16.73 -28.19
CA LYS A 171 22.25 -17.74 -27.87
C LYS A 171 21.64 -18.92 -27.10
N HIS A 172 20.92 -18.65 -25.99
CA HIS A 172 20.34 -19.72 -25.20
C HIS A 172 19.17 -20.47 -25.87
N ALA A 173 18.41 -19.78 -26.73
CA ALA A 173 17.43 -20.46 -27.57
C ALA A 173 18.10 -21.45 -28.55
N GLN A 174 19.26 -21.09 -29.11
CA GLN A 174 20.06 -21.96 -29.98
C GLN A 174 20.62 -23.15 -29.20
N GLU A 175 21.14 -22.95 -27.97
CA GLU A 175 21.61 -24.03 -27.08
C GLU A 175 20.51 -25.07 -26.79
N LEU A 176 19.26 -24.59 -26.55
CA LEU A 176 18.11 -25.49 -26.37
C LEU A 176 17.77 -26.28 -27.64
N VAL A 177 17.95 -25.69 -28.83
CA VAL A 177 17.75 -26.41 -30.10
C VAL A 177 18.84 -27.47 -30.31
N GLU A 178 20.09 -27.15 -30.02
CA GLU A 178 21.24 -28.09 -30.16
C GLU A 178 21.13 -29.26 -29.20
N SER A 179 20.66 -29.01 -27.96
CA SER A 179 20.39 -30.07 -26.98
C SER A 179 19.10 -30.84 -27.24
N LYS A 180 18.33 -30.51 -28.28
CA LYS A 180 17.03 -31.09 -28.64
C LYS A 180 15.93 -30.83 -27.56
N ALA A 181 16.16 -29.93 -26.61
CA ALA A 181 15.14 -29.49 -25.68
C ALA A 181 14.14 -28.49 -26.31
N ALA A 182 14.50 -27.89 -27.44
CA ALA A 182 13.64 -27.04 -28.25
C ALA A 182 13.80 -27.39 -29.74
N PHE A 183 12.89 -26.90 -30.58
CA PHE A 183 12.92 -27.10 -32.01
C PHE A 183 12.54 -25.85 -32.80
N ARG A 184 12.99 -25.73 -34.03
CA ARG A 184 12.61 -24.65 -34.94
C ARG A 184 11.28 -24.95 -35.60
N CYS A 185 10.35 -24.01 -35.53
CA CYS A 185 9.03 -24.12 -36.14
C CYS A 185 8.93 -23.15 -37.33
N PHE A 186 8.75 -23.71 -38.54
CA PHE A 186 8.66 -22.98 -39.81
C PHE A 186 7.21 -22.71 -40.25
N CYS A 187 6.20 -22.99 -39.39
CA CYS A 187 4.81 -22.71 -39.68
C CYS A 187 4.57 -21.23 -39.94
N SER A 188 3.54 -20.92 -40.78
CA SER A 188 3.19 -19.53 -41.12
C SER A 188 2.90 -18.65 -39.87
N SER A 189 3.04 -17.34 -40.01
CA SER A 189 2.83 -16.37 -38.94
C SER A 189 1.43 -16.42 -38.30
N THR A 190 0.41 -16.87 -39.04
CA THR A 190 -0.94 -17.09 -38.53
C THR A 190 -1.01 -18.25 -37.52
N ALA A 191 -0.14 -19.27 -37.68
CA ALA A 191 0.02 -20.35 -36.72
C ALA A 191 0.98 -19.97 -35.56
N GLN A 192 1.73 -18.88 -35.70
CA GLN A 192 2.68 -18.36 -34.71
C GLN A 192 2.11 -17.19 -33.90
N ALA A 193 0.95 -16.64 -34.32
CA ALA A 193 0.34 -15.53 -33.59
C ALA A 193 0.02 -15.99 -32.16
N PRO A 194 0.47 -15.26 -31.13
CA PRO A 194 -0.12 -15.42 -29.83
C PRO A 194 -1.59 -15.05 -30.00
N VAL A 195 -2.48 -15.96 -29.66
CA VAL A 195 -3.88 -15.59 -29.43
C VAL A 195 -3.84 -14.50 -28.37
N ASP A 196 -4.50 -13.36 -28.61
CA ASP A 196 -4.70 -12.30 -27.65
C ASP A 196 -5.53 -12.86 -26.48
N VAL A 197 -4.86 -13.51 -25.57
CA VAL A 197 -5.47 -14.08 -24.38
C VAL A 197 -4.78 -13.43 -23.20
N ASP A 198 -5.62 -12.87 -22.36
CA ASP A 198 -5.27 -12.47 -21.02
C ASP A 198 -4.14 -13.37 -20.48
N ALA A 199 -3.01 -12.81 -20.07
CA ALA A 199 -1.82 -13.55 -19.64
C ALA A 199 -2.09 -14.56 -18.50
N SER A 200 -3.31 -14.58 -17.99
CA SER A 200 -3.83 -15.53 -17.01
C SER A 200 -4.14 -16.93 -17.58
N LEU A 201 -4.18 -17.10 -18.89
CA LEU A 201 -4.53 -18.37 -19.53
C LEU A 201 -3.37 -18.89 -20.40
N VAL A 202 -2.33 -19.38 -19.73
CA VAL A 202 -1.16 -20.05 -20.37
C VAL A 202 -1.56 -21.22 -21.30
N GLY A 203 -2.80 -21.67 -21.22
CA GLY A 203 -3.34 -22.72 -22.10
C GLY A 203 -3.59 -22.33 -23.55
N SER A 204 -3.60 -21.05 -23.91
CA SER A 204 -3.98 -20.60 -25.26
C SER A 204 -2.83 -19.99 -26.08
N ALA A 205 -1.64 -19.82 -25.51
CA ALA A 205 -0.41 -19.55 -26.29
C ALA A 205 0.08 -20.81 -27.07
N ILE A 206 -0.65 -21.89 -26.97
CA ILE A 206 -0.43 -23.13 -27.70
C ILE A 206 -1.18 -23.03 -29.05
N GLY A 207 -0.78 -22.12 -29.90
CA GLY A 207 -0.91 -22.35 -31.34
C GLY A 207 -0.02 -23.55 -31.64
N GLY A 208 -0.59 -24.76 -31.73
CA GLY A 208 0.18 -25.97 -32.00
C GLY A 208 1.02 -25.80 -33.21
N CYS A 209 2.18 -26.42 -33.26
CA CYS A 209 2.85 -26.65 -34.51
C CYS A 209 1.92 -27.54 -35.34
N HIS A 210 1.37 -27.02 -36.43
CA HIS A 210 0.43 -27.74 -37.32
C HIS A 210 1.14 -28.68 -38.28
N SER A 211 2.46 -28.67 -38.28
CA SER A 211 3.32 -29.57 -39.06
C SER A 211 4.34 -30.21 -38.11
N ASP A 212 4.86 -31.36 -38.48
CA ASP A 212 5.82 -32.14 -37.68
C ASP A 212 7.21 -31.47 -37.57
N CYS A 213 7.26 -30.14 -37.36
CA CYS A 213 8.52 -29.40 -37.26
C CYS A 213 9.45 -29.95 -36.15
N ALA A 214 8.90 -30.56 -35.12
CA ALA A 214 9.68 -31.21 -34.06
C ALA A 214 10.43 -32.46 -34.56
N SER A 215 9.97 -33.07 -35.65
CA SER A 215 10.57 -34.29 -36.26
C SER A 215 11.63 -33.97 -37.33
N ILE A 216 11.79 -32.68 -37.70
CA ILE A 216 12.80 -32.28 -38.70
C ILE A 216 14.20 -32.48 -38.09
N PRO A 217 15.11 -33.19 -38.81
CA PRO A 217 16.49 -33.37 -38.39
C PRO A 217 17.19 -32.03 -38.13
N LEU A 218 18.11 -31.99 -37.17
CA LEU A 218 18.80 -30.77 -36.75
C LEU A 218 19.54 -30.10 -37.92
N GLU A 219 20.19 -30.90 -38.74
CA GLU A 219 20.94 -30.46 -39.93
C GLU A 219 20.00 -29.76 -40.94
N GLU A 220 18.90 -30.42 -41.29
CA GLU A 220 17.88 -29.88 -42.20
C GLU A 220 17.26 -28.60 -41.63
N SER A 221 16.88 -28.61 -40.32
CA SER A 221 16.30 -27.44 -39.69
C SER A 221 17.30 -26.27 -39.61
N THR A 222 18.60 -26.54 -39.52
CA THR A 222 19.66 -25.55 -39.51
C THR A 222 19.87 -24.94 -40.89
N GLU A 223 19.82 -25.77 -41.94
CA GLU A 223 19.91 -25.29 -43.31
C GLU A 223 18.71 -24.42 -43.71
N ARG A 224 17.50 -24.86 -43.37
CA ARG A 224 16.27 -24.10 -43.62
C ARG A 224 16.28 -22.76 -42.85
N ALA A 225 16.79 -22.72 -41.61
CA ALA A 225 16.85 -21.53 -40.80
C ALA A 225 17.71 -20.40 -41.38
N ARG A 226 18.62 -20.70 -42.35
CA ARG A 226 19.42 -19.68 -43.06
C ARG A 226 18.56 -18.82 -44.00
N ASN A 227 17.50 -19.40 -44.55
CA ASN A 227 16.69 -18.76 -45.57
C ASN A 227 15.22 -18.58 -45.19
N GLU A 228 14.72 -19.30 -44.16
CA GLU A 228 13.33 -19.27 -43.74
C GLU A 228 13.17 -18.65 -42.35
N LYS A 229 12.16 -17.76 -42.18
CA LYS A 229 11.77 -17.26 -40.88
C LYS A 229 11.21 -18.41 -40.05
N HIS A 230 11.63 -18.50 -38.80
CA HIS A 230 11.20 -19.55 -37.89
C HIS A 230 11.06 -19.00 -36.46
N ALA A 231 10.22 -19.65 -35.67
CA ALA A 231 10.17 -19.47 -34.22
C ALA A 231 10.88 -20.64 -33.52
N VAL A 232 11.39 -20.45 -32.33
CA VAL A 232 11.88 -21.55 -31.49
C VAL A 232 10.81 -21.91 -30.48
N ARG A 233 10.43 -23.19 -30.45
CA ARG A 233 9.44 -23.75 -29.56
C ARG A 233 10.07 -24.73 -28.59
N PHE A 234 9.57 -24.75 -27.33
CA PHE A 234 10.01 -25.71 -26.34
C PHE A 234 9.53 -27.12 -26.70
N GLY A 235 10.41 -28.08 -26.61
CA GLY A 235 10.12 -29.49 -26.87
C GLY A 235 9.37 -30.16 -25.74
N LYS A 236 9.14 -31.45 -25.86
CA LYS A 236 8.55 -32.26 -24.82
C LYS A 236 9.60 -32.50 -23.70
N PRO A 237 9.34 -32.10 -22.46
CA PRO A 237 10.29 -32.37 -21.38
C PRO A 237 10.33 -33.86 -21.04
N ASP A 238 11.53 -34.38 -20.75
CA ASP A 238 11.74 -35.79 -20.38
C ASP A 238 10.96 -36.19 -19.11
N LYS A 239 10.91 -35.27 -18.15
CA LYS A 239 10.20 -35.43 -16.88
C LYS A 239 9.16 -34.33 -16.67
N ALA A 240 8.02 -34.70 -16.08
CA ALA A 240 7.02 -33.71 -15.71
C ALA A 240 7.64 -32.73 -14.69
N PRO A 241 7.61 -31.41 -14.95
CA PRO A 241 8.18 -30.45 -14.03
C PRO A 241 7.41 -30.41 -12.72
N SER A 242 8.15 -30.38 -11.61
CA SER A 242 7.61 -30.20 -10.28
C SER A 242 8.41 -29.13 -9.55
N TRP A 243 7.76 -28.38 -8.69
CA TRP A 243 8.43 -27.38 -7.86
C TRP A 243 7.77 -27.27 -6.50
N SER A 244 8.46 -26.68 -5.54
CA SER A 244 7.92 -26.35 -4.22
C SER A 244 7.74 -24.84 -4.13
N ASP A 245 6.49 -24.41 -3.93
CA ASP A 245 6.16 -23.01 -3.70
C ASP A 245 6.23 -22.70 -2.20
N LEU A 246 6.83 -21.59 -1.82
CA LEU A 246 7.01 -21.22 -0.42
C LEU A 246 5.68 -20.95 0.30
N VAL A 247 4.63 -20.56 -0.45
CA VAL A 247 3.30 -20.26 0.08
C VAL A 247 2.37 -21.48 -0.04
N TYR A 248 2.32 -22.09 -1.22
CA TYR A 248 1.37 -23.15 -1.54
C TYR A 248 1.90 -24.56 -1.27
N GLY A 249 3.20 -24.72 -1.11
CA GLY A 249 3.87 -26.01 -0.90
C GLY A 249 4.17 -26.74 -2.20
N LYS A 250 4.30 -28.06 -2.15
CA LYS A 250 4.61 -28.86 -3.34
C LYS A 250 3.47 -28.77 -4.35
N VAL A 251 3.78 -28.27 -5.53
CA VAL A 251 2.87 -28.17 -6.67
C VAL A 251 3.32 -29.17 -7.72
N SER A 252 2.43 -30.10 -8.07
CA SER A 252 2.68 -31.13 -9.08
C SER A 252 1.65 -31.05 -10.18
N LEU A 253 2.08 -31.25 -11.41
CA LEU A 253 1.23 -31.33 -12.59
C LEU A 253 0.42 -32.63 -12.68
N GLU A 254 0.66 -33.58 -11.78
CA GLU A 254 0.02 -34.91 -11.81
C GLU A 254 -1.37 -34.96 -11.15
N SER A 255 -1.89 -33.85 -10.60
CA SER A 255 -3.21 -33.86 -9.96
C SER A 255 -4.31 -34.06 -11.01
N LYS A 256 -5.08 -35.12 -10.87
CA LYS A 256 -6.09 -35.68 -11.81
C LYS A 256 -7.26 -34.77 -12.20
N LYS A 257 -7.28 -33.49 -11.80
CA LYS A 257 -8.42 -32.58 -11.98
C LYS A 257 -8.21 -31.44 -12.99
N THR A 258 -7.03 -31.29 -13.53
CA THR A 258 -6.74 -30.27 -14.56
C THR A 258 -6.24 -30.96 -15.82
N LEU A 259 -6.65 -30.47 -16.98
CA LEU A 259 -6.22 -30.90 -18.32
C LEU A 259 -4.76 -31.37 -18.37
N PRO A 260 -4.38 -32.30 -19.26
CA PRO A 260 -3.04 -32.87 -19.31
C PRO A 260 -2.01 -31.73 -19.45
N GLN A 261 -1.43 -31.32 -18.34
CA GLN A 261 -0.55 -30.15 -18.23
C GLN A 261 0.83 -30.39 -18.90
N ARG A 262 1.10 -31.62 -19.38
CA ARG A 262 2.18 -31.85 -20.34
C ARG A 262 1.97 -31.04 -21.61
N ALA A 263 0.72 -30.90 -22.08
CA ALA A 263 0.36 -30.04 -23.19
C ALA A 263 0.57 -28.55 -22.95
N ALA A 264 0.58 -28.11 -21.69
CA ALA A 264 0.77 -26.71 -21.33
C ALA A 264 2.24 -26.24 -21.40
N VAL A 265 3.18 -27.13 -21.53
CA VAL A 265 4.63 -26.84 -21.57
C VAL A 265 5.21 -27.08 -22.97
N GLU A 266 4.78 -28.17 -23.65
CA GLU A 266 5.24 -28.54 -24.97
C GLU A 266 4.71 -27.59 -26.04
N GLY A 267 5.56 -27.20 -26.99
CA GLY A 267 5.19 -26.35 -28.13
C GLY A 267 5.09 -24.86 -27.84
N VAL A 268 5.34 -24.42 -26.60
CA VAL A 268 5.33 -22.98 -26.25
C VAL A 268 6.44 -22.25 -26.98
N ILE A 269 6.13 -21.11 -27.59
CA ILE A 269 7.11 -20.26 -28.26
C ILE A 269 8.06 -19.66 -27.21
N LEU A 270 9.36 -19.87 -27.40
CA LEU A 270 10.44 -19.29 -26.60
C LEU A 270 11.04 -18.06 -27.28
N LEU A 271 11.34 -18.18 -28.58
CA LEU A 271 11.83 -17.10 -29.42
C LEU A 271 10.86 -16.91 -30.61
N LYS A 272 10.45 -15.67 -30.82
CA LYS A 272 9.52 -15.31 -31.90
C LYS A 272 10.26 -15.28 -33.26
N GLY A 273 9.51 -15.32 -34.36
CA GLY A 273 10.07 -15.27 -35.72
C GLY A 273 10.75 -13.95 -36.09
N ASP A 274 10.65 -12.92 -35.26
CA ASP A 274 11.39 -11.67 -35.34
C ASP A 274 12.71 -11.69 -34.55
N GLY A 275 13.03 -12.81 -33.89
CA GLY A 275 14.23 -12.98 -33.09
C GLY A 275 14.11 -12.43 -31.65
N THR A 276 12.96 -11.93 -31.27
CA THR A 276 12.74 -11.45 -29.88
C THR A 276 12.23 -12.57 -28.98
N PRO A 277 12.63 -12.60 -27.67
CA PRO A 277 12.19 -13.64 -26.76
C PRO A 277 10.74 -13.43 -26.32
N THR A 278 10.11 -14.52 -25.88
CA THR A 278 8.91 -14.44 -25.08
C THR A 278 9.28 -14.19 -23.61
N TYR A 279 8.31 -13.74 -22.81
CA TYR A 279 8.45 -13.58 -21.37
C TYR A 279 9.10 -14.79 -20.69
N HIS A 280 8.68 -16.00 -21.06
CA HIS A 280 9.13 -17.23 -20.40
C HIS A 280 10.63 -17.47 -20.56
N LEU A 281 11.17 -17.32 -21.75
CA LEU A 281 12.59 -17.51 -22.00
C LEU A 281 13.42 -16.40 -21.36
N ALA A 282 13.04 -15.13 -21.58
CA ALA A 282 13.77 -13.98 -21.06
C ALA A 282 13.82 -13.99 -19.54
N ASN A 283 12.69 -14.26 -18.88
CA ASN A 283 12.58 -14.27 -17.42
C ASN A 283 13.50 -15.31 -16.77
N VAL A 284 13.53 -16.54 -17.30
CA VAL A 284 14.36 -17.63 -16.78
C VAL A 284 15.86 -17.32 -16.94
N ILE A 285 16.25 -16.85 -18.14
CA ILE A 285 17.66 -16.52 -18.44
C ILE A 285 18.12 -15.37 -17.54
N ASP A 286 17.31 -14.31 -17.42
CA ASP A 286 17.66 -13.16 -16.62
C ASP A 286 17.73 -13.49 -15.13
N ASP A 287 16.76 -14.22 -14.59
CA ASP A 287 16.77 -14.62 -13.18
C ASP A 287 18.01 -15.47 -12.86
N HIS A 288 18.47 -16.32 -13.81
CA HIS A 288 19.71 -17.09 -13.66
C HIS A 288 20.94 -16.17 -13.69
N TYR A 289 21.11 -15.38 -14.76
CA TYR A 289 22.32 -14.54 -14.94
C TYR A 289 22.41 -13.41 -13.92
N MET A 290 21.29 -12.90 -13.44
CA MET A 290 21.23 -11.91 -12.37
C MET A 290 21.28 -12.56 -10.97
N GLN A 291 21.46 -13.89 -10.90
CA GLN A 291 21.59 -14.66 -9.66
C GLN A 291 20.42 -14.46 -8.70
N VAL A 292 19.21 -14.35 -9.22
CA VAL A 292 18.00 -14.23 -8.42
C VAL A 292 17.77 -15.52 -7.63
N SER A 293 17.73 -15.41 -6.31
CA SER A 293 17.54 -16.55 -5.40
C SER A 293 16.08 -16.78 -5.04
N HIS A 294 15.28 -15.71 -5.00
CA HIS A 294 13.86 -15.74 -4.61
C HIS A 294 13.00 -14.92 -5.56
N VAL A 295 11.87 -15.48 -5.97
CA VAL A 295 10.91 -14.88 -6.86
C VAL A 295 9.56 -14.77 -6.15
N ILE A 296 9.20 -13.57 -5.68
CA ILE A 296 7.86 -13.28 -5.19
C ILE A 296 7.07 -12.63 -6.33
N ARG A 297 5.93 -13.22 -6.71
CA ARG A 297 5.07 -12.72 -7.79
C ARG A 297 3.60 -13.07 -7.57
N GLY A 298 2.69 -12.52 -8.34
CA GLY A 298 1.27 -12.80 -8.22
C GLY A 298 0.89 -14.23 -8.67
N THR A 299 -0.20 -14.75 -8.12
CA THR A 299 -0.70 -16.11 -8.45
C THR A 299 -1.13 -16.26 -9.91
N GLU A 300 -1.35 -15.18 -10.66
CA GLU A 300 -1.58 -15.20 -12.11
C GLU A 300 -0.43 -15.86 -12.88
N TRP A 301 0.78 -15.80 -12.33
CA TRP A 301 1.97 -16.43 -12.91
C TRP A 301 2.21 -17.87 -12.45
N MET A 302 1.37 -18.40 -11.55
CA MET A 302 1.52 -19.77 -11.05
C MET A 302 1.41 -20.80 -12.17
N SER A 303 0.55 -20.57 -13.15
CA SER A 303 0.38 -21.42 -14.34
C SER A 303 1.61 -21.44 -15.26
N SER A 304 2.46 -20.41 -15.22
CA SER A 304 3.71 -20.33 -15.99
C SER A 304 4.88 -21.05 -15.30
N THR A 305 4.78 -21.31 -14.00
CA THR A 305 5.89 -21.87 -13.22
C THR A 305 6.34 -23.26 -13.71
N PRO A 306 5.45 -24.16 -14.18
CA PRO A 306 5.86 -25.43 -14.77
C PRO A 306 6.80 -25.27 -15.96
N LEU A 307 6.50 -24.33 -16.86
CA LEU A 307 7.35 -24.05 -18.02
C LEU A 307 8.71 -23.49 -17.58
N HIS A 308 8.72 -22.56 -16.60
CA HIS A 308 9.96 -22.03 -16.06
C HIS A 308 10.81 -23.14 -15.40
N ALA A 309 10.20 -24.02 -14.60
CA ALA A 309 10.90 -25.16 -13.99
C ALA A 309 11.45 -26.12 -15.07
N ALA A 310 10.71 -26.37 -16.15
CA ALA A 310 11.16 -27.19 -17.27
C ALA A 310 12.35 -26.55 -18.00
N LEU A 311 12.33 -25.22 -18.19
CA LEU A 311 13.44 -24.47 -18.80
C LEU A 311 14.70 -24.52 -17.93
N TYR A 312 14.58 -24.31 -16.60
CA TYR A 312 15.70 -24.47 -15.67
C TYR A 312 16.30 -25.87 -15.75
N ASN A 313 15.46 -26.92 -15.82
CA ASN A 313 15.91 -28.30 -15.97
C ASN A 313 16.62 -28.53 -17.32
N ALA A 314 16.08 -27.99 -18.42
CA ALA A 314 16.65 -28.13 -19.76
C ALA A 314 18.03 -27.46 -19.89
N PHE A 315 18.23 -26.34 -19.19
CA PHE A 315 19.54 -25.68 -19.09
C PHE A 315 20.49 -26.32 -18.04
N GLY A 316 20.01 -27.24 -17.21
CA GLY A 316 20.78 -27.76 -16.08
C GLY A 316 21.02 -26.76 -14.95
N TRP A 317 20.18 -25.72 -14.86
CA TRP A 317 20.29 -24.66 -13.87
C TRP A 317 19.44 -24.93 -12.63
N THR A 318 19.89 -24.43 -11.47
CA THR A 318 19.10 -24.44 -10.24
C THR A 318 18.04 -23.33 -10.28
N PRO A 319 16.73 -23.66 -10.15
CA PRO A 319 15.69 -22.64 -10.13
C PRO A 319 15.72 -21.83 -8.83
N PRO A 320 15.26 -20.57 -8.84
CA PRO A 320 15.03 -19.80 -7.62
C PRO A 320 13.90 -20.39 -6.80
N ALA A 321 13.82 -20.00 -5.53
CA ALA A 321 12.66 -20.31 -4.67
C ALA A 321 11.47 -19.41 -5.08
N PHE A 322 10.33 -20.03 -5.42
CA PHE A 322 9.13 -19.32 -5.83
C PHE A 322 8.17 -19.11 -4.65
N ALA A 323 7.61 -17.91 -4.56
CA ALA A 323 6.52 -17.56 -3.64
C ALA A 323 5.41 -16.84 -4.43
N HIS A 324 4.25 -17.46 -4.55
CA HIS A 324 3.12 -16.85 -5.22
C HIS A 324 2.17 -16.20 -4.21
N VAL A 325 1.82 -14.92 -4.43
CA VAL A 325 0.92 -14.15 -3.56
C VAL A 325 -0.41 -13.90 -4.26
N GLY A 326 -1.51 -14.00 -3.51
CA GLY A 326 -2.87 -13.85 -4.04
C GLY A 326 -3.09 -12.48 -4.69
N LEU A 327 -4.07 -12.39 -5.60
CA LEU A 327 -4.46 -11.15 -6.24
C LEU A 327 -5.16 -10.19 -5.28
N LEU A 328 -5.18 -8.91 -5.61
CA LEU A 328 -6.00 -7.91 -4.94
C LEU A 328 -7.39 -7.89 -5.57
N THR A 329 -8.42 -8.02 -4.75
CA THR A 329 -9.83 -8.03 -5.16
C THR A 329 -10.63 -7.01 -4.37
N ASP A 330 -11.79 -6.67 -4.89
CA ASP A 330 -12.81 -5.92 -4.16
C ASP A 330 -13.61 -6.86 -3.22
N LYS A 331 -14.63 -6.29 -2.55
CA LYS A 331 -15.51 -7.03 -1.63
C LYS A 331 -16.29 -8.16 -2.32
N ASP A 332 -16.53 -8.03 -3.61
CA ASP A 332 -17.26 -9.00 -4.44
C ASP A 332 -16.32 -10.06 -5.06
N GLN A 333 -15.06 -10.07 -4.63
CA GLN A 333 -13.98 -10.92 -5.14
C GLN A 333 -13.65 -10.70 -6.63
N ALA A 334 -14.16 -9.62 -7.23
CA ALA A 334 -13.77 -9.21 -8.55
C ALA A 334 -12.37 -8.55 -8.54
N LYS A 335 -11.61 -8.72 -9.62
CA LYS A 335 -10.31 -8.07 -9.75
C LYS A 335 -10.50 -6.55 -9.62
N LEU A 336 -9.69 -5.89 -8.79
CA LEU A 336 -9.74 -4.44 -8.63
C LEU A 336 -9.67 -3.76 -10.00
N SER A 337 -10.70 -2.95 -10.29
CA SER A 337 -10.79 -2.19 -11.53
C SER A 337 -10.68 -0.70 -11.24
N LYS A 338 -10.19 0.06 -12.23
CA LYS A 338 -10.11 1.52 -12.19
C LYS A 338 -11.47 2.21 -11.98
N ARG A 339 -12.59 1.49 -12.12
CA ARG A 339 -13.95 2.03 -11.97
C ARG A 339 -14.38 2.21 -10.51
N ASN A 340 -13.85 1.42 -9.59
CA ASN A 340 -14.31 1.41 -8.19
C ASN A 340 -13.43 2.27 -7.27
N PHE A 341 -12.17 2.47 -7.62
CA PHE A 341 -11.22 3.36 -6.94
C PHE A 341 -10.02 3.58 -7.86
N ASP A 342 -9.39 4.75 -7.77
CA ASP A 342 -8.15 4.99 -8.49
C ASP A 342 -7.07 4.04 -7.95
N THR A 343 -6.76 2.98 -8.72
CA THR A 343 -5.72 2.00 -8.35
C THR A 343 -4.34 2.39 -8.90
N ASP A 344 -4.29 3.47 -9.66
CA ASP A 344 -3.06 4.09 -10.15
C ASP A 344 -2.35 4.83 -9.01
N ILE A 345 -1.06 4.59 -8.85
CA ILE A 345 -0.25 5.19 -7.76
C ILE A 345 -0.21 6.71 -7.89
N GLY A 346 -0.12 7.24 -9.11
CA GLY A 346 -0.14 8.67 -9.34
C GLY A 346 -1.42 9.34 -8.86
N ALA A 347 -2.59 8.72 -9.07
CA ALA A 347 -3.84 9.23 -8.56
C ALA A 347 -3.92 9.19 -7.02
N LEU A 348 -3.42 8.13 -6.39
CA LEU A 348 -3.35 8.05 -4.94
C LEU A 348 -2.48 9.16 -4.35
N LYS A 349 -1.34 9.42 -4.97
CA LYS A 349 -0.39 10.46 -4.58
C LYS A 349 -0.98 11.86 -4.77
N THR A 350 -1.46 12.19 -5.97
CA THR A 350 -1.79 13.58 -6.33
C THR A 350 -3.24 13.97 -6.02
N LYS A 351 -4.20 13.07 -6.27
CA LYS A 351 -5.63 13.34 -6.09
C LYS A 351 -6.07 13.08 -4.64
N HIS A 352 -5.58 12.00 -4.04
CA HIS A 352 -5.99 11.60 -2.70
C HIS A 352 -5.00 12.01 -1.61
N GLY A 353 -3.81 12.50 -1.96
CA GLY A 353 -2.79 12.95 -1.00
C GLY A 353 -2.36 11.86 -0.03
N ILE A 354 -2.29 10.60 -0.51
CA ILE A 354 -1.85 9.48 0.31
C ILE A 354 -0.35 9.62 0.58
N LEU A 355 0.02 9.42 1.84
CA LEU A 355 1.43 9.43 2.27
C LEU A 355 2.12 8.12 1.87
N PRO A 356 3.38 8.17 1.44
CA PRO A 356 4.11 6.97 1.04
C PRO A 356 4.21 5.92 2.16
N GLU A 357 4.42 6.33 3.39
CA GLU A 357 4.47 5.46 4.57
C GLU A 357 3.14 4.72 4.79
N SER A 358 2.05 5.43 4.61
CA SER A 358 0.69 4.86 4.75
C SER A 358 0.42 3.83 3.67
N LEU A 359 0.82 4.12 2.43
CA LEU A 359 0.62 3.21 1.31
C LEU A 359 1.49 1.96 1.44
N ALA A 360 2.78 2.11 1.79
CA ALA A 360 3.69 0.98 1.99
C ALA A 360 3.18 0.06 3.12
N ASN A 361 2.79 0.62 4.26
CA ASN A 361 2.22 -0.15 5.36
C ASN A 361 0.92 -0.85 4.96
N PHE A 362 0.02 -0.15 4.28
CA PHE A 362 -1.23 -0.73 3.77
C PHE A 362 -0.98 -1.93 2.85
N LEU A 363 -0.09 -1.77 1.86
CA LEU A 363 0.24 -2.82 0.91
C LEU A 363 0.90 -4.03 1.58
N ALA A 364 1.73 -3.80 2.59
CA ALA A 364 2.34 -4.89 3.36
C ALA A 364 1.28 -5.77 4.04
N LEU A 365 0.24 -5.16 4.60
CA LEU A 365 -0.85 -5.89 5.27
C LEU A 365 -1.79 -6.64 4.30
N LEU A 366 -1.71 -6.37 2.99
CA LEU A 366 -2.54 -7.04 1.99
C LEU A 366 -1.93 -8.39 1.57
N GLY A 367 -2.11 -9.39 2.42
CA GLY A 367 -1.73 -10.78 2.15
C GLY A 367 -0.54 -11.30 2.96
N TRP A 368 0.27 -10.45 3.59
CA TRP A 368 1.24 -10.86 4.59
C TRP A 368 0.60 -10.99 5.98
N ARG A 369 0.98 -12.01 6.72
CA ARG A 369 0.51 -12.24 8.09
C ARG A 369 1.40 -11.48 9.06
N ASN A 370 0.96 -10.29 9.44
CA ASN A 370 1.62 -9.51 10.48
C ASN A 370 1.77 -10.35 11.77
N PRO A 371 2.99 -10.58 12.29
CA PRO A 371 3.21 -11.34 13.52
C PRO A 371 2.79 -10.58 14.79
N THR A 372 2.54 -9.27 14.68
CA THR A 372 2.16 -8.40 15.80
C THR A 372 0.67 -8.04 15.75
N ARG A 373 0.17 -7.43 16.84
CA ARG A 373 -1.20 -6.86 16.89
C ARG A 373 -1.25 -5.40 16.41
N ASP A 374 -0.09 -4.78 16.27
CA ASP A 374 0.03 -3.39 15.84
C ASP A 374 0.09 -3.34 14.31
N ASP A 375 -0.89 -2.70 13.71
CA ASP A 375 -0.99 -2.57 12.27
C ASP A 375 -0.26 -1.32 11.72
N VAL A 376 0.13 -0.37 12.60
CA VAL A 376 0.82 0.85 12.19
C VAL A 376 2.32 0.61 12.26
N MET A 377 2.96 0.53 11.10
CA MET A 377 4.38 0.17 10.98
C MET A 377 5.08 1.05 9.96
N GLU A 378 6.13 1.73 10.38
CA GLU A 378 7.06 2.40 9.47
C GLU A 378 7.93 1.37 8.72
N MET A 379 8.59 1.79 7.63
CA MET A 379 9.34 0.91 6.72
C MET A 379 10.37 0.04 7.47
N ASN A 380 11.13 0.60 8.41
CA ASN A 380 12.13 -0.17 9.16
C ASN A 380 11.47 -1.30 9.97
N LYS A 381 10.34 -1.01 10.62
CA LYS A 381 9.59 -2.03 11.38
C LYS A 381 8.99 -3.09 10.45
N LEU A 382 8.54 -2.70 9.25
CA LEU A 382 8.09 -3.66 8.24
C LEU A 382 9.24 -4.59 7.81
N ILE A 383 10.44 -4.05 7.55
CA ILE A 383 11.63 -4.83 7.22
C ILE A 383 11.96 -5.81 8.36
N ASP A 384 12.00 -5.33 9.60
CA ASP A 384 12.38 -6.14 10.78
C ASP A 384 11.42 -7.29 11.07
N LEU A 385 10.15 -7.13 10.74
CA LEU A 385 9.11 -8.13 11.04
C LEU A 385 8.79 -9.04 9.85
N PHE A 386 9.20 -8.65 8.64
CA PHE A 386 8.79 -9.35 7.43
C PHE A 386 9.31 -10.79 7.39
N ASP A 387 8.38 -11.72 7.11
CA ASP A 387 8.67 -13.11 6.82
C ASP A 387 7.81 -13.57 5.61
N LEU A 388 8.03 -14.81 5.15
CA LEU A 388 7.31 -15.35 3.99
C LEU A 388 5.95 -15.98 4.37
N LYS A 389 5.36 -15.59 5.49
CA LYS A 389 4.03 -16.06 5.91
C LYS A 389 2.92 -15.30 5.19
N PHE A 390 2.59 -15.73 4.01
CA PHE A 390 1.48 -15.16 3.24
C PHE A 390 0.16 -15.93 3.48
N THR A 391 -0.96 -15.22 3.32
CA THR A 391 -2.27 -15.84 3.24
C THR A 391 -2.44 -16.48 1.87
N LYS A 392 -3.00 -17.69 1.84
CA LYS A 392 -3.37 -18.34 0.58
C LYS A 392 -4.65 -17.72 0.04
N GLY A 393 -4.73 -17.55 -1.28
CA GLY A 393 -5.88 -16.94 -1.94
C GLY A 393 -5.78 -15.42 -2.09
N ASN A 394 -6.82 -14.83 -2.63
CA ASN A 394 -6.87 -13.39 -2.92
C ASN A 394 -7.06 -12.55 -1.66
N SER A 395 -6.60 -11.31 -1.71
CA SER A 395 -6.71 -10.35 -0.61
C SER A 395 -7.74 -9.28 -0.96
N ILE A 396 -8.76 -9.14 -0.10
CA ILE A 396 -9.77 -8.09 -0.26
C ILE A 396 -9.17 -6.75 0.18
N VAL A 397 -9.30 -5.75 -0.68
CA VAL A 397 -8.83 -4.39 -0.41
C VAL A 397 -9.93 -3.60 0.27
N SER A 398 -9.68 -3.16 1.52
CA SER A 398 -10.55 -2.23 2.24
C SER A 398 -9.85 -0.87 2.38
N PHE A 399 -10.36 0.14 1.69
CA PHE A 399 -9.80 1.49 1.76
C PHE A 399 -10.01 2.15 3.12
N ASP A 400 -10.98 1.73 3.93
CA ASP A 400 -11.13 2.18 5.31
C ASP A 400 -9.86 1.94 6.13
N LYS A 401 -9.17 0.80 5.85
CA LYS A 401 -7.88 0.50 6.48
C LYS A 401 -6.77 1.46 6.01
N LEU A 402 -6.77 1.86 4.74
CA LEU A 402 -5.82 2.84 4.22
C LEU A 402 -6.01 4.20 4.92
N TRP A 403 -7.24 4.68 5.08
CA TRP A 403 -7.52 5.93 5.79
C TRP A 403 -7.15 5.88 7.26
N TYR A 404 -7.39 4.74 7.91
CA TYR A 404 -6.92 4.52 9.28
C TYR A 404 -5.38 4.64 9.38
N LEU A 405 -4.65 4.00 8.49
CA LEU A 405 -3.18 4.07 8.45
C LEU A 405 -2.70 5.47 8.10
N GLN A 406 -3.35 6.14 7.15
CA GLN A 406 -3.05 7.52 6.75
C GLN A 406 -3.07 8.47 7.96
N LYS A 407 -4.15 8.42 8.73
CA LYS A 407 -4.31 9.24 9.93
C LYS A 407 -3.22 8.97 10.97
N ASN A 408 -2.88 7.71 11.19
CA ASN A 408 -1.87 7.35 12.18
C ASN A 408 -0.45 7.68 11.73
N HIS A 409 -0.10 7.46 10.47
CA HIS A 409 1.21 7.87 9.94
C HIS A 409 1.37 9.38 9.93
N ALA A 410 0.35 10.13 9.50
CA ALA A 410 0.38 11.59 9.60
C ALA A 410 0.64 12.06 11.03
N LYS A 411 -0.04 11.47 12.01
CA LYS A 411 0.18 11.77 13.43
C LYS A 411 1.62 11.50 13.85
N ILE A 412 2.20 10.34 13.49
CA ILE A 412 3.59 9.99 13.82
C ILE A 412 4.55 10.99 13.19
N ILE A 413 4.36 11.35 11.92
CA ILE A 413 5.19 12.33 11.20
C ILE A 413 5.14 13.70 11.89
N ILE A 414 3.94 14.16 12.26
CA ILE A 414 3.74 15.45 12.95
C ILE A 414 4.40 15.42 14.34
N GLU A 415 4.19 14.36 15.13
CA GLU A 415 4.77 14.22 16.48
C GLU A 415 6.31 14.14 16.41
N ARG A 416 6.87 13.50 15.38
CA ARG A 416 8.32 13.46 15.15
C ARG A 416 8.87 14.85 14.78
N ALA A 417 8.18 15.60 13.93
CA ALA A 417 8.56 16.95 13.57
C ALA A 417 8.55 17.90 14.77
N MET A 418 7.58 17.76 15.69
CA MET A 418 7.52 18.57 16.93
C MET A 418 8.76 18.41 17.82
N GLN A 419 9.47 17.28 17.70
CA GLN A 419 10.63 16.93 18.54
C GLN A 419 11.96 17.11 17.79
N SER A 420 11.92 17.36 16.48
CA SER A 420 13.13 17.47 15.65
C SER A 420 13.59 18.91 15.48
N SER A 421 14.90 19.12 15.60
CA SER A 421 15.55 20.37 15.23
C SER A 421 15.94 20.43 13.74
N THR A 422 15.84 19.30 13.03
CA THR A 422 16.16 19.19 11.60
C THR A 422 14.89 18.96 10.77
N ALA A 423 14.95 19.35 9.50
CA ALA A 423 13.86 19.11 8.56
C ALA A 423 13.58 17.60 8.43
N ASP A 424 12.32 17.21 8.56
CA ASP A 424 11.85 15.85 8.31
C ASP A 424 11.23 15.79 6.90
N PRO A 425 11.82 15.06 5.94
CA PRO A 425 11.30 15.01 4.57
C PRO A 425 9.84 14.57 4.46
N SER A 426 9.37 13.69 5.35
CA SER A 426 7.97 13.26 5.36
C SER A 426 7.05 14.39 5.82
N PHE A 427 7.48 15.20 6.79
CA PHE A 427 6.73 16.36 7.24
C PHE A 427 6.73 17.49 6.21
N GLU A 428 7.86 17.70 5.52
CA GLU A 428 7.95 18.65 4.41
C GLU A 428 6.95 18.29 3.29
N ASN A 429 6.91 17.01 2.89
CA ASN A 429 5.93 16.52 1.91
C ASN A 429 4.48 16.73 2.37
N LEU A 430 4.20 16.50 3.65
CA LEU A 430 2.89 16.74 4.24
C LEU A 430 2.49 18.23 4.16
N LEU A 431 3.41 19.13 4.46
CA LEU A 431 3.21 20.58 4.35
C LEU A 431 2.97 21.00 2.90
N ASP A 432 3.75 20.50 1.94
CA ASP A 432 3.59 20.81 0.51
C ASP A 432 2.19 20.43 0.01
N LEU A 433 1.69 19.27 0.41
CA LEU A 433 0.33 18.81 0.08
C LEU A 433 -0.74 19.74 0.67
N LEU A 434 -0.56 20.17 1.92
CA LEU A 434 -1.50 21.06 2.60
C LEU A 434 -1.47 22.48 2.04
N GLU A 435 -0.28 23.02 1.76
CA GLU A 435 -0.16 24.33 1.12
C GLU A 435 -0.85 24.37 -0.24
N SER A 436 -0.63 23.34 -1.05
CA SER A 436 -1.30 23.20 -2.35
C SER A 436 -2.82 23.15 -2.21
N ALA A 437 -3.32 22.37 -1.25
CA ALA A 437 -4.76 22.26 -0.99
C ALA A 437 -5.35 23.58 -0.49
N ALA A 438 -4.68 24.29 0.43
CA ALA A 438 -5.12 25.56 0.98
C ALA A 438 -5.13 26.67 -0.10
N ARG A 439 -4.09 26.76 -0.92
CA ARG A 439 -4.03 27.71 -2.04
C ARG A 439 -5.13 27.46 -3.07
N THR A 440 -5.43 26.18 -3.35
CA THR A 440 -6.50 25.81 -4.28
C THR A 440 -7.89 26.18 -3.73
N ALA A 441 -8.14 25.91 -2.44
CA ALA A 441 -9.44 26.13 -1.82
C ALA A 441 -9.72 27.62 -1.49
N TYR A 442 -8.68 28.39 -1.13
CA TYR A 442 -8.81 29.73 -0.55
C TYR A 442 -7.90 30.76 -1.21
N LEU A 443 -7.90 30.84 -2.56
CA LEU A 443 -7.07 31.74 -3.38
C LEU A 443 -7.04 33.22 -2.92
N ASN A 444 -8.15 33.72 -2.38
CA ASN A 444 -8.32 35.11 -1.95
C ASN A 444 -8.24 35.27 -0.42
N SER A 445 -7.72 34.29 0.29
CA SER A 445 -7.62 34.37 1.74
C SER A 445 -6.57 35.38 2.18
N ARG A 446 -6.95 36.31 3.06
CA ARG A 446 -6.01 37.24 3.72
C ARG A 446 -4.92 36.50 4.48
N ALA A 447 -5.26 35.36 5.12
CA ALA A 447 -4.30 34.53 5.85
C ALA A 447 -3.19 33.97 4.97
N LEU A 448 -3.50 33.70 3.67
CA LEU A 448 -2.50 33.22 2.69
C LEU A 448 -1.62 34.34 2.14
N ALA A 449 -2.06 35.59 2.23
CA ALA A 449 -1.34 36.75 1.69
C ALA A 449 -0.41 37.43 2.71
N THR A 450 -0.72 37.35 3.99
CA THR A 450 -0.05 38.14 5.04
C THR A 450 0.85 37.36 5.96
N GLN A 451 0.84 36.01 5.91
CA GLN A 451 1.63 35.14 6.80
C GLN A 451 2.56 34.25 5.98
N ASP A 452 3.67 33.82 6.59
CA ASP A 452 4.41 32.66 6.10
C ASP A 452 3.48 31.44 6.22
N LEU A 453 2.94 31.03 5.07
CA LEU A 453 1.93 29.97 5.00
C LEU A 453 2.47 28.66 5.59
N ARG A 454 3.76 28.38 5.39
CA ARG A 454 4.39 27.14 5.88
C ARG A 454 4.42 27.11 7.41
N ILE A 455 4.83 28.21 8.05
CA ILE A 455 4.82 28.35 9.51
C ILE A 455 3.36 28.29 10.02
N TYR A 456 2.44 28.94 9.32
CA TYR A 456 1.02 28.94 9.69
C TYR A 456 0.41 27.54 9.64
N MET A 457 0.64 26.79 8.56
CA MET A 457 0.19 25.41 8.41
C MET A 457 0.84 24.49 9.45
N THR A 458 2.12 24.70 9.76
CA THR A 458 2.82 23.97 10.83
C THR A 458 2.13 24.17 12.18
N LYS A 459 1.76 25.40 12.53
CA LYS A 459 1.03 25.69 13.78
C LYS A 459 -0.33 24.97 13.82
N ILE A 460 -1.09 24.96 12.71
CA ILE A 460 -2.38 24.27 12.61
C ILE A 460 -2.18 22.75 12.81
N LEU A 461 -1.19 22.14 12.13
CA LEU A 461 -0.88 20.72 12.31
C LEU A 461 -0.51 20.37 13.74
N PHE A 462 0.25 21.22 14.42
CA PHE A 462 0.72 20.98 15.78
C PHE A 462 -0.42 20.99 16.81
N ILE A 463 -1.48 21.75 16.56
CA ILE A 463 -2.65 21.76 17.46
C ILE A 463 -3.74 20.75 17.10
N ASP A 464 -3.77 20.25 15.85
CA ASP A 464 -4.82 19.35 15.35
C ASP A 464 -4.27 18.11 14.59
N ALA A 465 -3.14 17.57 15.03
CA ALA A 465 -2.49 16.40 14.40
C ALA A 465 -3.41 15.17 14.26
N LYS A 466 -4.38 15.02 15.17
CA LYS A 466 -5.23 13.81 15.27
C LYS A 466 -6.33 13.74 14.23
N THR A 467 -6.63 14.81 13.51
CA THR A 467 -7.78 14.89 12.60
C THR A 467 -7.40 14.81 11.14
N TYR A 468 -6.11 14.71 10.82
CA TYR A 468 -5.65 14.58 9.45
C TYR A 468 -6.12 13.26 8.82
N GLU A 469 -6.78 13.36 7.66
CA GLU A 469 -7.14 12.22 6.82
C GLU A 469 -6.53 12.36 5.42
N ASN A 470 -6.78 13.49 4.78
CA ASN A 470 -6.17 13.89 3.53
C ASN A 470 -6.08 15.41 3.45
N PRO A 471 -5.26 15.99 2.55
CA PRO A 471 -5.03 17.43 2.50
C PRO A 471 -6.30 18.25 2.34
N SER A 472 -7.18 17.86 1.42
CA SER A 472 -8.40 18.62 1.10
C SER A 472 -9.40 18.61 2.25
N SER A 473 -9.70 17.45 2.83
CA SER A 473 -10.63 17.35 3.97
C SER A 473 -10.08 18.03 5.22
N TYR A 474 -8.76 17.99 5.43
CA TYR A 474 -8.12 18.67 6.55
C TYR A 474 -8.22 20.20 6.43
N VAL A 475 -7.96 20.74 5.25
CA VAL A 475 -8.07 22.17 4.96
C VAL A 475 -9.54 22.64 5.05
N GLU A 476 -10.47 21.84 4.55
CA GLU A 476 -11.91 22.13 4.65
C GLU A 476 -12.40 22.11 6.11
N ARG A 477 -12.01 21.11 6.89
CA ARG A 477 -12.32 21.00 8.32
C ARG A 477 -11.82 22.23 9.10
N ASN A 478 -10.64 22.71 8.75
CA ASN A 478 -9.95 23.82 9.36
C ASN A 478 -10.17 25.16 8.63
N ALA A 479 -11.24 25.26 7.80
CA ALA A 479 -11.55 26.40 6.95
C ALA A 479 -11.59 27.74 7.70
N TYR A 480 -11.99 27.73 9.00
CA TYR A 480 -12.03 28.93 9.83
C TYR A 480 -10.67 29.58 10.05
N PHE A 481 -9.56 28.89 9.82
CA PHE A 481 -8.23 29.50 9.82
C PHE A 481 -7.95 30.30 8.53
N PHE A 482 -8.67 30.05 7.45
CA PHE A 482 -8.40 30.63 6.13
C PHE A 482 -9.45 31.62 5.68
N THR A 483 -10.69 31.51 6.13
CA THR A 483 -11.80 32.34 5.64
C THR A 483 -12.86 32.54 6.70
N THR A 484 -13.70 33.56 6.48
CA THR A 484 -14.93 33.77 7.25
C THR A 484 -15.99 32.76 6.78
N LEU A 485 -16.65 32.09 7.70
CA LEU A 485 -17.67 31.08 7.43
C LEU A 485 -19.04 31.55 7.95
N PRO A 486 -20.15 31.06 7.38
CA PRO A 486 -21.45 31.22 8.00
C PRO A 486 -21.50 30.46 9.35
N PRO A 487 -22.25 30.96 10.35
CA PRO A 487 -22.39 30.29 11.65
C PRO A 487 -22.90 28.85 11.48
N ALA A 488 -22.30 27.90 12.20
CA ALA A 488 -22.64 26.47 12.04
C ALA A 488 -23.99 26.12 12.70
N SER A 489 -24.40 26.84 13.75
CA SER A 489 -25.63 26.60 14.49
C SER A 489 -26.03 27.87 15.25
N PRO A 490 -27.31 28.09 15.58
CA PRO A 490 -27.70 29.14 16.51
C PRO A 490 -27.06 28.88 17.87
N SER A 491 -26.67 29.97 18.52
CA SER A 491 -26.12 29.91 19.88
C SER A 491 -27.12 29.24 20.82
N PRO A 492 -26.70 28.29 21.67
CA PRO A 492 -27.57 27.78 22.71
C PRO A 492 -27.98 28.91 23.67
N ASP A 493 -29.17 28.79 24.24
CA ASP A 493 -29.61 29.71 25.30
C ASP A 493 -28.58 29.72 26.44
N THR A 494 -28.15 30.92 26.82
CA THR A 494 -27.15 31.09 27.88
C THR A 494 -27.76 31.91 29.03
N SER A 495 -27.43 31.52 30.25
CA SER A 495 -27.77 32.28 31.48
C SER A 495 -26.97 33.59 31.60
N ILE A 496 -25.87 33.71 30.83
CA ILE A 496 -24.99 34.90 30.78
C ILE A 496 -25.30 35.69 29.53
N SER A 497 -25.45 36.99 29.66
CA SER A 497 -25.76 37.84 28.48
C SER A 497 -24.65 37.82 27.44
N LYS A 498 -25.02 37.96 26.18
CA LYS A 498 -24.03 38.03 25.06
C LYS A 498 -23.10 39.25 25.22
N SER A 499 -23.59 40.35 25.80
CA SER A 499 -22.79 41.55 26.07
C SER A 499 -21.70 41.27 27.12
N ASP A 500 -22.03 40.53 28.18
CA ASP A 500 -21.06 40.18 29.24
C ASP A 500 -20.02 39.19 28.71
N LEU A 501 -20.45 38.21 27.86
CA LEU A 501 -19.53 37.28 27.22
C LEU A 501 -18.60 37.98 26.21
N HIS A 502 -19.12 38.97 25.47
CA HIS A 502 -18.31 39.80 24.59
C HIS A 502 -17.27 40.60 25.38
N THR A 503 -17.70 41.28 26.46
CA THR A 503 -16.79 42.05 27.35
C THR A 503 -15.70 41.13 27.92
N ALA A 504 -16.07 39.96 28.41
CA ALA A 504 -15.10 38.98 28.92
C ALA A 504 -14.11 38.51 27.81
N ALA A 505 -14.58 38.28 26.61
CA ALA A 505 -13.71 37.89 25.49
C ALA A 505 -12.74 39.03 25.09
N MET A 506 -13.20 40.28 25.14
CA MET A 506 -12.35 41.46 24.91
C MET A 506 -11.32 41.64 26.03
N ASP A 507 -11.71 41.37 27.29
CA ASP A 507 -10.79 41.44 28.44
C ASP A 507 -9.68 40.39 28.30
N VAL A 508 -9.96 39.19 27.75
CA VAL A 508 -8.91 38.20 27.43
C VAL A 508 -7.88 38.79 26.47
N LEU A 509 -8.31 39.50 25.41
CA LEU A 509 -7.37 40.10 24.46
C LEU A 509 -6.60 41.28 25.09
N LYS A 510 -7.26 42.15 25.85
CA LYS A 510 -6.61 43.30 26.51
C LYS A 510 -5.53 42.88 27.51
N ASN A 511 -5.78 41.81 28.26
CA ASN A 511 -4.90 41.33 29.32
C ASN A 511 -3.80 40.37 28.79
N PHE A 512 -3.85 39.96 27.50
CA PHE A 512 -2.86 39.10 26.91
C PHE A 512 -1.49 39.80 26.79
N ASP A 513 -0.46 39.17 27.36
CA ASP A 513 0.91 39.69 27.22
C ASP A 513 1.47 39.46 25.82
N GLN A 514 1.43 40.50 25.00
CA GLN A 514 1.94 40.44 23.61
C GLN A 514 3.46 40.26 23.52
N THR A 515 4.20 40.41 24.62
CA THR A 515 5.66 40.17 24.62
C THR A 515 5.97 38.70 24.36
N VAL A 516 5.07 37.77 24.70
CA VAL A 516 5.17 36.33 24.43
C VAL A 516 5.16 36.03 22.96
N THR A 517 4.50 36.88 22.14
CA THR A 517 4.41 36.71 20.68
C THR A 517 5.39 37.56 19.89
N LYS A 518 6.16 38.47 20.57
CA LYS A 518 7.16 39.29 19.89
C LYS A 518 8.23 38.40 19.28
N ASP A 519 8.16 38.30 17.99
CA ASP A 519 9.14 37.58 17.19
C ASP A 519 10.51 38.27 17.32
N VAL A 520 11.46 37.58 17.93
CA VAL A 520 12.84 37.71 17.47
C VAL A 520 12.80 37.18 16.05
N ILE A 521 13.03 38.04 15.07
CA ILE A 521 13.08 37.66 13.64
C ILE A 521 14.19 36.63 13.49
N ILE A 522 13.86 35.35 13.64
CA ILE A 522 14.73 34.25 13.27
C ILE A 522 14.36 33.95 11.81
N SER A 523 15.29 34.24 10.91
CA SER A 523 15.16 33.78 9.53
C SER A 523 15.17 32.26 9.52
N ALA A 524 14.01 31.62 9.20
CA ALA A 524 13.80 30.18 9.19
C ALA A 524 13.87 29.48 10.57
N PRO A 525 12.83 29.60 11.43
CA PRO A 525 12.77 28.89 12.71
C PRO A 525 12.66 27.37 12.51
N THR A 526 13.32 26.59 13.36
CA THR A 526 13.13 25.13 13.43
C THR A 526 11.72 24.76 13.89
N TYR A 527 11.29 23.55 13.59
CA TYR A 527 9.96 23.05 14.02
C TYR A 527 9.84 23.00 15.55
N THR A 528 10.92 22.68 16.27
CA THR A 528 10.96 22.72 17.74
C THR A 528 10.79 24.15 18.26
N GLU A 529 11.38 25.14 17.63
CA GLU A 529 11.21 26.55 18.01
C GLU A 529 9.78 27.03 17.75
N ILE A 530 9.21 26.67 16.58
CA ILE A 530 7.78 26.95 16.29
C ILE A 530 6.90 26.33 17.36
N LYS A 531 7.16 25.07 17.74
CA LYS A 531 6.39 24.36 18.78
C LYS A 531 6.52 25.04 20.14
N THR A 532 7.73 25.37 20.57
CA THR A 532 7.99 26.01 21.87
C THR A 532 7.27 27.35 21.98
N ARG A 533 7.35 28.18 20.94
CA ARG A 533 6.65 29.47 20.91
C ARG A 533 5.13 29.32 20.88
N LEU A 534 4.64 28.36 20.10
CA LEU A 534 3.21 28.06 20.03
C LEU A 534 2.69 27.62 21.40
N ASP A 535 3.42 26.76 22.11
CA ASP A 535 3.05 26.30 23.46
C ASP A 535 3.05 27.44 24.48
N ALA A 536 4.04 28.31 24.45
CA ALA A 536 4.08 29.50 25.32
C ALA A 536 2.89 30.42 25.07
N THR A 537 2.56 30.66 23.81
CA THR A 537 1.39 31.48 23.40
C THR A 537 0.07 30.84 23.85
N ILE A 538 -0.07 29.52 23.69
CA ILE A 538 -1.25 28.75 24.15
C ILE A 538 -1.39 28.84 25.66
N ALA A 539 -0.29 28.69 26.39
CA ALA A 539 -0.27 28.75 27.85
C ALA A 539 -0.70 30.13 28.37
N GLU A 540 -0.21 31.22 27.77
CA GLU A 540 -0.59 32.57 28.13
C GLU A 540 -2.07 32.85 27.87
N TYR A 541 -2.61 32.48 26.67
CA TYR A 541 -4.05 32.60 26.46
C TYR A 541 -4.88 31.77 27.43
N ALA A 542 -4.46 30.54 27.75
CA ALA A 542 -5.16 29.70 28.73
C ALA A 542 -5.16 30.30 30.13
N LYS A 543 -4.04 30.88 30.54
CA LYS A 543 -3.91 31.60 31.84
C LYS A 543 -4.85 32.79 31.90
N VAL A 544 -4.80 33.70 30.92
CA VAL A 544 -5.64 34.90 30.88
C VAL A 544 -7.13 34.56 30.81
N ILE A 545 -7.52 33.55 30.02
CA ILE A 545 -8.91 33.04 30.00
C ILE A 545 -9.32 32.56 31.39
N GLY A 546 -8.45 31.85 32.11
CA GLY A 546 -8.70 31.38 33.48
C GLY A 546 -8.87 32.54 34.47
N GLU A 547 -8.02 33.55 34.39
CA GLU A 547 -8.07 34.75 35.24
C GLU A 547 -9.37 35.55 35.01
N VAL A 548 -9.76 35.77 33.78
CA VAL A 548 -11.04 36.45 33.42
C VAL A 548 -12.23 35.64 33.94
N ILE A 549 -12.24 34.31 33.76
CA ILE A 549 -13.30 33.44 34.29
C ILE A 549 -13.37 33.55 35.82
N GLN A 550 -12.24 33.50 36.50
CA GLN A 550 -12.17 33.62 37.97
C GLN A 550 -12.69 34.97 38.46
N GLN A 551 -12.26 36.07 37.81
CA GLN A 551 -12.73 37.41 38.12
C GLN A 551 -14.25 37.54 37.99
N ARG A 552 -14.85 37.01 36.94
CA ARG A 552 -16.31 37.03 36.69
C ARG A 552 -17.10 36.08 37.59
N ALA A 553 -16.45 35.08 38.16
CA ALA A 553 -17.05 34.13 39.10
C ALA A 553 -16.88 34.54 40.59
N THR A 554 -16.14 35.62 40.87
CA THR A 554 -15.91 36.10 42.24
C THR A 554 -17.12 36.94 42.70
N VAL A 555 -17.69 36.61 43.88
CA VAL A 555 -18.79 37.30 44.53
C VAL A 555 -18.36 37.56 45.96
N ASP A 556 -18.50 38.80 46.43
CA ASP A 556 -18.11 39.21 47.78
C ASP A 556 -16.68 38.80 48.21
N GLY A 557 -15.76 38.74 47.25
CA GLY A 557 -14.36 38.38 47.47
C GLY A 557 -14.05 36.88 47.44
N GLU A 558 -15.05 36.01 47.32
CA GLU A 558 -14.88 34.56 47.24
C GLU A 558 -15.23 34.03 45.85
N VAL A 559 -14.49 33.01 45.39
CA VAL A 559 -14.71 32.37 44.07
C VAL A 559 -15.83 31.34 44.17
N ASP A 560 -16.96 31.63 43.55
CA ASP A 560 -18.07 30.67 43.37
C ASP A 560 -17.75 29.63 42.31
N LYS A 561 -17.52 28.40 42.75
CA LYS A 561 -17.17 27.27 41.87
C LYS A 561 -18.27 26.93 40.84
N THR A 562 -19.53 27.20 41.14
CA THR A 562 -20.65 26.93 40.22
C THR A 562 -20.66 27.97 39.12
N LYS A 563 -20.55 29.25 39.47
CA LYS A 563 -20.42 30.34 38.49
C LYS A 563 -19.15 30.21 37.67
N MET A 564 -18.04 29.74 38.24
CA MET A 564 -16.80 29.50 37.53
C MET A 564 -16.98 28.45 36.42
N LYS A 565 -17.67 27.34 36.68
CA LYS A 565 -18.00 26.33 35.66
C LYS A 565 -18.91 26.87 34.57
N GLU A 566 -19.90 27.65 34.96
CA GLU A 566 -20.86 28.29 34.08
C GLU A 566 -20.14 29.29 33.15
N TRP A 567 -19.36 30.21 33.66
CA TRP A 567 -18.54 31.15 32.90
C TRP A 567 -17.56 30.42 31.96
N SER A 568 -16.87 29.40 32.44
CA SER A 568 -15.96 28.60 31.62
C SER A 568 -16.66 27.99 30.41
N LYS A 569 -17.81 27.36 30.64
CA LYS A 569 -18.60 26.74 29.55
C LYS A 569 -19.04 27.78 28.52
N HIS A 570 -19.63 28.89 28.97
CA HIS A 570 -20.23 29.88 28.07
C HIS A 570 -19.18 30.75 27.39
N LEU A 571 -18.08 31.15 28.03
CA LEU A 571 -17.00 31.92 27.42
C LEU A 571 -16.28 31.12 26.35
N HIS A 572 -15.93 29.85 26.64
CA HIS A 572 -15.33 28.99 25.61
C HIS A 572 -16.26 28.73 24.40
N HIS A 573 -17.57 28.62 24.67
CA HIS A 573 -18.55 28.49 23.59
C HIS A 573 -18.63 29.78 22.76
N TYR A 574 -18.68 30.94 23.39
CA TYR A 574 -18.71 32.26 22.75
C TYR A 574 -17.44 32.48 21.89
N LEU A 575 -16.25 32.20 22.43
CA LEU A 575 -15.00 32.28 21.71
C LEU A 575 -15.01 31.35 20.47
N ARG A 576 -15.53 30.14 20.59
CA ARG A 576 -15.66 29.22 19.48
C ARG A 576 -16.66 29.74 18.41
N GLU A 577 -17.76 30.28 18.85
CA GLU A 577 -18.75 30.89 17.93
C GLU A 577 -18.12 32.03 17.11
N LYS A 578 -17.40 32.93 17.75
CA LYS A 578 -16.77 34.08 17.12
C LYS A 578 -15.51 33.72 16.32
N LEU A 579 -14.63 32.92 16.87
CA LEU A 579 -13.33 32.62 16.25
C LEU A 579 -13.39 31.50 15.22
N CYS A 580 -14.24 30.49 15.44
CA CYS A 580 -14.36 29.29 14.60
C CYS A 580 -15.74 29.19 13.94
N PHE A 581 -16.60 30.22 14.03
CA PHE A 581 -17.97 30.21 13.48
C PHE A 581 -18.82 29.02 13.98
N GLY A 582 -18.60 28.58 15.23
CA GLY A 582 -19.28 27.43 15.85
C GLY A 582 -18.77 26.06 15.39
N ARG A 583 -17.76 25.98 14.53
CA ARG A 583 -17.22 24.72 14.02
C ARG A 583 -16.43 23.96 15.10
N PRO A 584 -16.47 22.63 15.10
CA PRO A 584 -15.65 21.80 15.99
C PRO A 584 -14.16 21.93 15.65
N GLY A 585 -13.27 21.82 16.65
CA GLY A 585 -11.82 21.92 16.44
C GLY A 585 -11.05 21.98 17.77
N PRO A 586 -9.79 22.43 17.74
CA PRO A 586 -8.93 22.61 18.90
C PRO A 586 -9.52 23.54 19.97
N GLY A 587 -8.93 23.58 21.15
CA GLY A 587 -9.36 24.45 22.25
C GLY A 587 -9.26 25.95 21.90
N SER A 588 -10.03 26.80 22.62
CA SER A 588 -10.06 28.25 22.33
C SER A 588 -8.68 28.91 22.40
N SER A 589 -7.87 28.61 23.44
CA SER A 589 -6.50 29.11 23.55
C SER A 589 -5.59 28.68 22.39
N GLN A 590 -5.74 27.44 21.91
CA GLN A 590 -5.00 26.91 20.76
C GLN A 590 -5.37 27.64 19.47
N VAL A 591 -6.67 27.86 19.25
CA VAL A 591 -7.15 28.61 18.08
C VAL A 591 -6.65 30.05 18.11
N MET A 592 -6.73 30.72 19.27
CA MET A 592 -6.24 32.08 19.44
C MET A 592 -4.74 32.20 19.16
N ALA A 593 -3.95 31.22 19.64
CA ALA A 593 -2.50 31.20 19.40
C ALA A 593 -2.12 31.04 17.92
N VAL A 594 -2.94 30.34 17.13
CA VAL A 594 -2.72 30.19 15.69
C VAL A 594 -3.21 31.39 14.89
N LEU A 595 -4.43 31.90 15.20
CA LEU A 595 -4.98 33.09 14.53
C LEU A 595 -4.13 34.34 14.78
N GLY A 596 -3.54 34.42 15.98
CA GLY A 596 -2.83 35.60 16.45
C GLY A 596 -3.75 36.68 17.00
N HIS A 597 -3.18 37.60 17.78
CA HIS A 597 -3.91 38.60 18.53
C HIS A 597 -4.75 39.53 17.63
N GLU A 598 -4.17 40.03 16.54
CA GLU A 598 -4.82 40.96 15.61
C GLU A 598 -6.08 40.35 14.94
N GLU A 599 -5.96 39.10 14.49
CA GLU A 599 -7.08 38.43 13.82
C GLU A 599 -8.19 38.04 14.84
N CYS A 600 -7.81 37.66 16.07
CA CYS A 600 -8.79 37.43 17.14
C CYS A 600 -9.55 38.71 17.48
N TRP A 601 -8.84 39.84 17.60
CA TRP A 601 -9.45 41.15 17.83
C TRP A 601 -10.45 41.49 16.75
N ARG A 602 -10.03 41.43 15.49
CA ARG A 602 -10.89 41.70 14.33
C ARG A 602 -12.17 40.85 14.31
N ARG A 603 -12.08 39.57 14.71
CA ARG A 603 -13.25 38.66 14.72
C ARG A 603 -14.20 38.92 15.88
N LEU A 604 -13.70 39.43 16.98
CA LEU A 604 -14.53 39.75 18.15
C LEU A 604 -15.24 41.10 17.97
N GLU A 605 -14.66 42.07 17.26
CA GLU A 605 -15.28 43.37 17.01
C GLU A 605 -16.47 43.31 16.01
N VAL A 606 -16.56 42.30 15.17
CA VAL A 606 -17.67 42.03 14.26
C VAL A 606 -18.74 41.16 14.93
#